data_68bfb06d0acd36346ae1959b7297b9e4
#
_entry.id   68bfb06d0acd36346ae1959b7297b9e4
#
_cell.length_a   1.000
_cell.length_b   1.000
_cell.length_c   1.000
_cell.angle_alpha   90.00
_cell.angle_beta   90.00
_cell.angle_gamma   90.00
#
_symmetry.space_group_name_H-M   'P 1'
#
loop_
_entity.id
_entity.type
_entity.pdbx_description
1 polymer ?
#
loop_
_entity_poly.entity_id
_entity_poly.type
_entity_poly.pdbx_seq_one_letter_code
_entity_poly.pdbx_strand_id
1 'polypeptide(L)'
;MLSLVLCGCSSKKVDHYNLSVIAGNNSCSLLHDYTLAKPYLNKTYTQGGQLSIINSDGNPYVVKTEQIDALKTHTTSTQKKAYLEKYSSDMIEDLNNVKAKSPEVDLIQSLNCASKSFTTKSNNNIVCFVSGLSTKGLLNMTTLGSLSNLDINKTVSNLKEVHGLPNLQNINNIYLYSVGQVASSYQKLSTTSIHKEKEFLTKLLVESGMNKDKIHFVDSNPISNKAYKGPTVSQVGKDLDYNAVSMVSNNYNDIKSKYCLTGLEFEKNSSQLLNPEKLNSVASFVSSYEGTIAIFGTTAYDKTTSDERLQKLGYERALTVKNSLLEKGVDPTKINKVSSLSYKNLYHKDEWNEQGFNEEIAKLNRTVVIKDSLS
;
A
#
# COMPACT_ATOMS: atom_id res chain seq x y z
N MET A 1 -36.46 3.61 -64.25
CA MET A 1 -35.95 3.96 -62.92
C MET A 1 -35.47 2.68 -62.20
N LEU A 2 -34.18 2.45 -62.17
CA LEU A 2 -33.57 1.28 -61.48
C LEU A 2 -33.23 1.68 -60.08
N SER A 3 -33.91 1.17 -59.03
CA SER A 3 -33.59 1.37 -57.63
C SER A 3 -32.47 0.41 -57.26
N LEU A 4 -31.24 0.94 -57.06
CA LEU A 4 -30.18 0.24 -56.47
C LEU A 4 -30.42 0.16 -54.93
N VAL A 5 -30.79 -1.03 -54.45
CA VAL A 5 -30.83 -1.36 -53.03
C VAL A 5 -29.40 -1.61 -52.60
N LEU A 6 -28.77 -0.61 -51.98
CA LEU A 6 -27.51 -0.78 -51.26
C LEU A 6 -27.80 -1.55 -49.96
N CYS A 7 -27.61 -2.88 -49.99
CA CYS A 7 -27.49 -3.67 -48.79
C CYS A 7 -26.20 -3.26 -48.05
N GLY A 8 -26.32 -2.35 -47.11
CA GLY A 8 -25.28 -2.02 -46.18
C GLY A 8 -25.03 -3.21 -45.24
N CYS A 9 -24.03 -4.03 -45.53
CA CYS A 9 -23.46 -4.93 -44.51
C CYS A 9 -22.89 -4.09 -43.40
N SER A 10 -23.66 -3.86 -42.33
CA SER A 10 -23.10 -3.39 -41.07
C SER A 10 -22.20 -4.49 -40.54
N SER A 11 -20.90 -4.40 -40.79
CA SER A 11 -19.91 -5.23 -40.11
C SER A 11 -20.10 -4.99 -38.59
N LYS A 12 -20.59 -6.00 -37.88
CA LYS A 12 -20.59 -5.96 -36.42
C LYS A 12 -19.18 -5.62 -36.00
N LYS A 13 -19.01 -4.43 -35.38
CA LYS A 13 -17.74 -4.01 -34.79
C LYS A 13 -17.34 -5.09 -33.78
N VAL A 14 -16.29 -5.82 -34.10
CA VAL A 14 -15.78 -6.83 -33.17
C VAL A 14 -15.17 -6.04 -32.02
N ASP A 15 -15.80 -6.12 -30.85
CA ASP A 15 -15.27 -5.51 -29.64
C ASP A 15 -14.04 -6.34 -29.16
N HIS A 16 -12.88 -5.94 -29.64
CA HIS A 16 -11.62 -6.53 -29.18
C HIS A 16 -11.43 -6.30 -27.68
N TYR A 17 -10.92 -7.31 -26.98
CA TYR A 17 -10.54 -7.23 -25.57
C TYR A 17 -9.02 -7.11 -25.46
N ASN A 18 -8.52 -5.90 -25.30
CA ASN A 18 -7.10 -5.65 -25.08
C ASN A 18 -6.73 -5.85 -23.62
N LEU A 19 -5.59 -6.45 -23.38
CA LEU A 19 -5.10 -6.79 -22.04
C LEU A 19 -3.63 -6.43 -21.91
N SER A 20 -3.28 -5.71 -20.85
CA SER A 20 -1.91 -5.53 -20.40
C SER A 20 -1.75 -6.13 -19.00
N VAL A 21 -0.80 -7.04 -18.82
CA VAL A 21 -0.51 -7.67 -17.53
C VAL A 21 0.80 -7.10 -16.98
N ILE A 22 0.72 -6.48 -15.81
CA ILE A 22 1.89 -5.98 -15.08
C ILE A 22 2.38 -7.06 -14.12
N ALA A 23 3.60 -7.53 -14.33
CA ALA A 23 4.28 -8.53 -13.51
C ALA A 23 5.27 -7.86 -12.55
N GLY A 24 4.95 -7.86 -11.27
CA GLY A 24 5.78 -7.29 -10.19
C GLY A 24 6.69 -8.33 -9.54
N ASN A 25 7.49 -9.04 -10.33
CA ASN A 25 8.38 -10.13 -9.89
C ASN A 25 9.69 -9.59 -9.28
N ASN A 26 9.58 -8.75 -8.27
CA ASN A 26 10.71 -8.08 -7.60
C ASN A 26 10.92 -8.62 -6.18
N SER A 27 12.06 -8.32 -5.57
CA SER A 27 12.48 -8.88 -4.28
C SER A 27 11.63 -8.46 -3.08
N CYS A 28 10.76 -7.46 -3.21
CA CYS A 28 9.81 -7.08 -2.16
C CYS A 28 8.49 -7.86 -2.24
N SER A 29 8.18 -8.49 -3.38
CA SER A 29 6.89 -9.17 -3.62
C SER A 29 6.96 -10.65 -3.25
N LEU A 30 5.83 -11.18 -2.78
CA LEU A 30 5.60 -12.62 -2.66
C LEU A 30 5.36 -13.24 -4.05
N LEU A 31 5.57 -14.55 -4.19
CA LEU A 31 5.32 -15.25 -5.45
C LEU A 31 3.84 -15.17 -5.82
N HIS A 32 3.55 -14.60 -7.00
CA HIS A 32 2.20 -14.40 -7.51
C HIS A 32 1.60 -15.67 -8.11
N ASP A 33 0.29 -15.83 -7.96
CA ASP A 33 -0.49 -16.83 -8.70
C ASP A 33 -1.01 -16.26 -10.01
N TYR A 34 -0.25 -16.40 -11.08
CA TYR A 34 -0.65 -15.93 -12.40
C TYR A 34 -1.78 -16.72 -13.04
N THR A 35 -2.21 -17.85 -12.46
CA THR A 35 -3.42 -18.54 -12.94
C THR A 35 -4.68 -17.69 -12.78
N LEU A 36 -4.64 -16.72 -11.86
CA LEU A 36 -5.70 -15.71 -11.65
C LEU A 36 -5.88 -14.76 -12.85
N ALA A 37 -4.90 -14.67 -13.76
CA ALA A 37 -5.04 -13.92 -15.01
C ALA A 37 -5.84 -14.68 -16.08
N LYS A 38 -6.04 -16.00 -15.94
CA LYS A 38 -6.65 -16.87 -16.93
C LYS A 38 -8.01 -16.39 -17.45
N PRO A 39 -8.94 -15.86 -16.62
CA PRO A 39 -10.22 -15.33 -17.12
C PRO A 39 -10.07 -14.18 -18.12
N TYR A 40 -9.10 -13.31 -17.91
CA TYR A 40 -8.83 -12.15 -18.76
C TYR A 40 -8.09 -12.57 -20.04
N LEU A 41 -7.10 -13.44 -19.91
CA LEU A 41 -6.39 -14.05 -21.04
C LEU A 41 -7.40 -14.77 -21.98
N ASN A 42 -8.30 -15.57 -21.42
CA ASN A 42 -9.31 -16.27 -22.19
C ASN A 42 -10.25 -15.34 -22.93
N LYS A 43 -10.57 -14.15 -22.37
CA LYS A 43 -11.35 -13.12 -23.08
C LYS A 43 -10.57 -12.59 -24.28
N THR A 44 -9.29 -12.22 -24.10
CA THR A 44 -8.44 -11.75 -25.19
C THR A 44 -8.31 -12.80 -26.28
N TYR A 45 -8.05 -14.04 -25.94
CA TYR A 45 -7.96 -15.13 -26.93
C TYR A 45 -9.29 -15.48 -27.61
N THR A 46 -10.43 -15.20 -26.95
CA THR A 46 -11.75 -15.42 -27.55
C THR A 46 -12.18 -14.28 -28.45
N GLN A 47 -11.99 -13.04 -28.02
CA GLN A 47 -12.50 -11.84 -28.72
C GLN A 47 -11.47 -11.22 -29.65
N GLY A 48 -10.23 -11.67 -29.57
CA GLY A 48 -9.10 -10.99 -30.20
C GLY A 48 -8.75 -9.70 -29.51
N GLY A 49 -7.61 -9.14 -29.87
CA GLY A 49 -7.13 -7.90 -29.32
C GLY A 49 -5.62 -7.94 -29.08
N GLN A 50 -5.11 -6.94 -28.42
CA GLN A 50 -3.71 -6.85 -28.08
C GLN A 50 -3.46 -7.41 -26.69
N LEU A 51 -2.39 -8.18 -26.52
CA LEU A 51 -1.92 -8.71 -25.25
C LEU A 51 -0.49 -8.26 -25.00
N SER A 52 -0.23 -7.63 -23.84
CA SER A 52 1.09 -7.14 -23.47
C SER A 52 1.49 -7.61 -22.08
N ILE A 53 2.77 -7.91 -21.87
CA ILE A 53 3.38 -8.16 -20.57
C ILE A 53 4.31 -7.00 -20.24
N ILE A 54 4.15 -6.43 -19.05
CA ILE A 54 4.97 -5.33 -18.52
C ILE A 54 5.76 -5.86 -17.32
N ASN A 55 7.07 -5.66 -17.33
CA ASN A 55 7.90 -5.86 -16.14
C ASN A 55 7.79 -4.63 -15.25
N SER A 56 7.52 -4.83 -13.96
CA SER A 56 7.42 -3.77 -12.95
C SER A 56 8.63 -3.84 -12.03
N ASP A 57 9.68 -3.11 -12.39
CA ASP A 57 10.86 -2.90 -11.56
C ASP A 57 11.23 -1.39 -11.51
N GLY A 58 12.46 -1.03 -11.15
CA GLY A 58 12.89 0.37 -11.10
C GLY A 58 13.10 1.02 -12.48
N ASN A 59 12.94 0.28 -13.57
CA ASN A 59 12.94 0.78 -14.94
C ASN A 59 11.95 -0.05 -15.78
N PRO A 60 10.65 0.13 -15.58
CA PRO A 60 9.61 -0.69 -16.20
C PRO A 60 9.66 -0.65 -17.72
N TYR A 61 9.40 -1.79 -18.35
CA TYR A 61 9.39 -1.92 -19.81
C TYR A 61 8.40 -2.99 -20.28
N VAL A 62 8.02 -2.91 -21.54
CA VAL A 62 7.21 -3.93 -22.21
C VAL A 62 8.11 -5.14 -22.53
N VAL A 63 7.80 -6.28 -21.92
CA VAL A 63 8.52 -7.56 -22.14
C VAL A 63 8.09 -8.19 -23.45
N LYS A 64 6.79 -8.17 -23.73
CA LYS A 64 6.16 -8.84 -24.85
C LYS A 64 4.89 -8.10 -25.26
N THR A 65 4.63 -8.05 -26.55
CA THR A 65 3.33 -7.61 -27.10
C THR A 65 2.96 -8.55 -28.24
N GLU A 66 1.73 -9.02 -28.24
CA GLU A 66 1.17 -9.89 -29.29
C GLU A 66 -0.19 -9.34 -29.74
N GLN A 67 -0.46 -9.44 -31.05
CA GLN A 67 -1.79 -9.22 -31.61
C GLN A 67 -2.47 -10.59 -31.72
N ILE A 68 -3.61 -10.72 -31.06
CA ILE A 68 -4.37 -11.95 -31.00
C ILE A 68 -5.58 -11.85 -31.93
N ASP A 69 -5.71 -12.77 -32.84
CA ASP A 69 -6.91 -12.90 -33.66
C ASP A 69 -8.08 -13.50 -32.89
N ALA A 70 -9.30 -13.00 -33.11
CA ALA A 70 -10.48 -13.58 -32.50
C ALA A 70 -10.68 -15.03 -32.94
N LEU A 71 -11.14 -15.87 -32.03
CA LEU A 71 -11.50 -17.26 -32.34
C LEU A 71 -12.58 -17.30 -33.43
N LYS A 72 -12.37 -18.15 -34.43
CA LYS A 72 -13.32 -18.33 -35.54
C LYS A 72 -14.67 -18.85 -35.03
N THR A 73 -15.74 -18.36 -35.58
CA THR A 73 -17.13 -18.70 -35.19
C THR A 73 -17.48 -20.19 -35.31
N HIS A 74 -16.75 -20.95 -36.13
CA HIS A 74 -16.95 -22.38 -36.33
C HIS A 74 -16.10 -23.29 -35.45
N THR A 75 -15.40 -22.72 -34.47
CA THR A 75 -14.57 -23.49 -33.52
C THR A 75 -15.47 -24.31 -32.58
N THR A 76 -15.28 -25.63 -32.53
CA THR A 76 -16.04 -26.47 -31.60
C THR A 76 -15.71 -26.19 -30.16
N SER A 77 -16.59 -26.53 -29.22
CA SER A 77 -16.35 -26.31 -27.78
C SER A 77 -15.07 -26.98 -27.28
N THR A 78 -14.78 -28.20 -27.76
CA THR A 78 -13.56 -28.95 -27.42
C THR A 78 -12.31 -28.26 -27.95
N GLN A 79 -12.34 -27.84 -29.23
CA GLN A 79 -11.22 -27.10 -29.84
C GLN A 79 -11.00 -25.78 -29.14
N LYS A 80 -12.07 -25.04 -28.81
CA LYS A 80 -11.97 -23.79 -28.05
C LYS A 80 -11.33 -24.01 -26.70
N LYS A 81 -11.77 -25.04 -25.94
CA LYS A 81 -11.20 -25.35 -24.64
C LYS A 81 -9.70 -25.68 -24.73
N ALA A 82 -9.31 -26.54 -25.66
CA ALA A 82 -7.90 -26.91 -25.87
C ALA A 82 -7.03 -25.70 -26.26
N TYR A 83 -7.55 -24.84 -27.17
CA TYR A 83 -6.88 -23.60 -27.58
C TYR A 83 -6.66 -22.67 -26.39
N LEU A 84 -7.72 -22.34 -25.63
CA LEU A 84 -7.63 -21.44 -24.49
C LEU A 84 -6.72 -21.98 -23.40
N GLU A 85 -6.77 -23.28 -23.12
CA GLU A 85 -5.89 -23.92 -22.13
C GLU A 85 -4.42 -23.78 -22.53
N LYS A 86 -4.09 -24.10 -23.77
CA LYS A 86 -2.71 -24.02 -24.28
C LYS A 86 -2.19 -22.58 -24.18
N TYR A 87 -2.85 -21.63 -24.83
CA TYR A 87 -2.32 -20.27 -24.95
C TYR A 87 -2.35 -19.49 -23.63
N SER A 88 -3.33 -19.78 -22.74
CA SER A 88 -3.30 -19.18 -21.41
C SER A 88 -2.16 -19.74 -20.56
N SER A 89 -1.87 -21.06 -20.71
CA SER A 89 -0.74 -21.68 -19.98
C SER A 89 0.60 -21.17 -20.45
N ASP A 90 0.79 -21.04 -21.78
CA ASP A 90 2.01 -20.45 -22.36
C ASP A 90 2.23 -19.03 -21.85
N MET A 91 1.16 -18.21 -21.78
CA MET A 91 1.25 -16.83 -21.27
C MET A 91 1.50 -16.77 -19.77
N ILE A 92 0.93 -17.70 -18.97
CA ILE A 92 1.21 -17.81 -17.54
C ILE A 92 2.68 -18.21 -17.31
N GLU A 93 3.24 -19.06 -18.16
CA GLU A 93 4.64 -19.40 -18.13
C GLU A 93 5.52 -18.18 -18.45
N ASP A 94 5.18 -17.41 -19.48
CA ASP A 94 5.88 -16.15 -19.80
C ASP A 94 5.85 -15.18 -18.59
N LEU A 95 4.71 -15.02 -17.90
CA LEU A 95 4.58 -14.18 -16.70
C LEU A 95 5.46 -14.69 -15.54
N ASN A 96 5.53 -15.99 -15.32
CA ASN A 96 6.41 -16.59 -14.30
C ASN A 96 7.89 -16.39 -14.62
N ASN A 97 8.24 -16.28 -15.90
CA ASN A 97 9.61 -16.08 -16.38
C ASN A 97 10.05 -14.62 -16.41
N VAL A 98 9.15 -13.65 -16.21
CA VAL A 98 9.52 -12.24 -16.06
C VAL A 98 10.45 -12.08 -14.86
N LYS A 99 11.56 -11.37 -15.03
CA LYS A 99 12.53 -11.11 -13.96
C LYS A 99 12.82 -9.62 -13.88
N ALA A 100 12.77 -9.08 -12.66
CA ALA A 100 13.25 -7.74 -12.41
C ALA A 100 14.75 -7.63 -12.76
N LYS A 101 15.10 -6.61 -13.50
CA LYS A 101 16.48 -6.33 -13.97
C LYS A 101 17.08 -5.12 -13.27
N SER A 102 16.23 -4.18 -12.86
CA SER A 102 16.64 -2.96 -12.19
C SER A 102 16.27 -3.01 -10.71
N PRO A 103 17.10 -2.45 -9.80
CA PRO A 103 16.70 -2.26 -8.41
C PRO A 103 15.54 -1.28 -8.32
N GLU A 104 14.83 -1.33 -7.20
CA GLU A 104 13.66 -0.50 -6.90
C GLU A 104 12.41 -0.88 -7.71
N VAL A 105 11.30 -0.18 -7.45
CA VAL A 105 10.02 -0.32 -8.17
C VAL A 105 9.48 1.07 -8.51
N ASP A 106 9.12 1.28 -9.77
CA ASP A 106 8.40 2.48 -10.22
C ASP A 106 7.00 2.11 -10.69
N LEU A 107 6.03 2.22 -9.79
CA LEU A 107 4.64 1.86 -10.06
C LEU A 107 4.00 2.79 -11.10
N ILE A 108 4.26 4.10 -11.02
CA ILE A 108 3.70 5.07 -11.98
C ILE A 108 4.17 4.77 -13.39
N GLN A 109 5.46 4.52 -13.56
CA GLN A 109 6.01 4.19 -14.87
C GLN A 109 5.51 2.82 -15.36
N SER A 110 5.28 1.85 -14.47
CA SER A 110 4.67 0.55 -14.82
C SER A 110 3.26 0.74 -15.39
N LEU A 111 2.43 1.58 -14.76
CA LEU A 111 1.09 1.94 -15.24
C LEU A 111 1.15 2.70 -16.57
N ASN A 112 2.11 3.61 -16.74
CA ASN A 112 2.34 4.31 -17.99
C ASN A 112 2.73 3.36 -19.14
N CYS A 113 3.63 2.41 -18.88
CA CYS A 113 4.00 1.38 -19.87
C CYS A 113 2.78 0.56 -20.28
N ALA A 114 1.96 0.14 -19.32
CA ALA A 114 0.75 -0.63 -19.57
C ALA A 114 -0.29 0.16 -20.39
N SER A 115 -0.58 1.42 -20.04
CA SER A 115 -1.54 2.24 -20.76
C SER A 115 -1.09 2.61 -22.16
N LYS A 116 0.21 2.85 -22.35
CA LYS A 116 0.81 3.17 -23.66
C LYS A 116 1.00 1.95 -24.55
N SER A 117 0.93 0.73 -24.02
CA SER A 117 1.03 -0.47 -24.84
C SER A 117 -0.17 -0.65 -25.75
N PHE A 118 -1.33 -0.07 -25.44
CA PHE A 118 -2.53 -0.17 -26.24
C PHE A 118 -2.47 0.75 -27.47
N THR A 119 -2.66 0.15 -28.65
CA THR A 119 -2.64 0.88 -29.94
C THR A 119 -4.00 1.36 -30.38
N THR A 120 -5.06 0.83 -29.79
CA THR A 120 -6.46 1.13 -30.16
C THR A 120 -7.27 1.60 -28.96
N LYS A 121 -8.27 2.47 -29.19
CA LYS A 121 -9.26 2.88 -28.19
C LYS A 121 -10.41 1.88 -28.19
N SER A 122 -10.17 0.66 -27.76
CA SER A 122 -11.18 -0.38 -27.61
C SER A 122 -11.29 -0.78 -26.13
N ASN A 123 -11.78 -1.96 -25.83
CA ASN A 123 -11.92 -2.45 -24.46
C ASN A 123 -10.53 -2.76 -23.85
N ASN A 124 -9.85 -1.72 -23.30
CA ASN A 124 -8.50 -1.78 -22.75
C ASN A 124 -8.55 -2.10 -21.25
N ASN A 125 -7.90 -3.18 -20.83
CA ASN A 125 -7.91 -3.64 -19.47
C ASN A 125 -6.49 -3.89 -18.97
N ILE A 126 -6.24 -3.58 -17.70
CA ILE A 126 -4.97 -3.81 -17.05
C ILE A 126 -5.17 -4.79 -15.89
N VAL A 127 -4.32 -5.80 -15.80
CA VAL A 127 -4.24 -6.72 -14.66
C VAL A 127 -2.86 -6.54 -14.01
N CYS A 128 -2.85 -6.18 -12.74
CA CYS A 128 -1.62 -5.88 -12.01
C CYS A 128 -1.38 -6.93 -10.93
N PHE A 129 -0.25 -7.62 -11.00
CA PHE A 129 0.27 -8.43 -9.92
C PHE A 129 1.42 -7.66 -9.27
N VAL A 130 1.07 -6.78 -8.33
CA VAL A 130 2.01 -5.84 -7.70
C VAL A 130 1.71 -5.69 -6.22
N SER A 131 2.72 -5.43 -5.41
CA SER A 131 2.52 -5.11 -3.99
C SER A 131 1.83 -3.75 -3.77
N GLY A 132 1.79 -2.89 -4.79
CA GLY A 132 1.30 -1.51 -4.70
C GLY A 132 2.36 -0.50 -4.31
N LEU A 133 3.51 -0.96 -3.81
CA LEU A 133 4.59 -0.09 -3.38
C LEU A 133 5.35 0.50 -4.56
N SER A 134 5.88 1.71 -4.38
CA SER A 134 6.76 2.39 -5.31
C SER A 134 7.94 3.00 -4.55
N THR A 135 9.15 2.66 -4.96
CA THR A 135 10.39 3.08 -4.27
C THR A 135 11.29 3.95 -5.15
N LYS A 136 10.81 4.26 -6.37
CA LYS A 136 11.51 5.07 -7.35
C LYS A 136 10.55 5.95 -8.14
N GLY A 137 11.09 6.88 -8.90
CA GLY A 137 10.34 7.79 -9.77
C GLY A 137 9.66 8.91 -8.98
N LEU A 138 8.59 9.46 -9.56
CA LEU A 138 7.86 10.58 -8.96
C LEU A 138 7.09 10.17 -7.70
N LEU A 139 6.69 8.90 -7.59
CA LEU A 139 6.12 8.32 -6.39
C LEU A 139 7.19 7.52 -5.64
N ASN A 140 8.01 8.18 -4.87
CA ASN A 140 9.00 7.51 -4.03
C ASN A 140 8.48 7.40 -2.59
N MET A 141 7.91 6.26 -2.25
CA MET A 141 7.34 6.01 -0.92
C MET A 141 8.39 5.84 0.18
N THR A 142 9.69 5.70 -0.17
CA THR A 142 10.76 5.62 0.83
C THR A 142 10.93 6.93 1.59
N THR A 143 10.48 8.05 1.01
CA THR A 143 10.59 9.40 1.56
C THR A 143 9.31 9.92 2.21
N LEU A 144 8.19 9.18 2.12
CA LEU A 144 6.88 9.64 2.59
C LEU A 144 6.61 9.41 4.08
N GLY A 145 7.56 8.87 4.82
CA GLY A 145 7.33 8.47 6.21
C GLY A 145 6.45 7.21 6.30
N SER A 146 5.77 6.98 7.42
CA SER A 146 4.94 5.80 7.62
C SER A 146 3.75 5.77 6.66
N LEU A 147 3.52 4.64 5.99
CA LEU A 147 2.36 4.44 5.10
C LEU A 147 1.03 4.61 5.84
N SER A 148 0.95 4.18 7.10
CA SER A 148 -0.26 4.34 7.91
C SER A 148 -0.64 5.80 8.17
N ASN A 149 0.31 6.73 8.04
CA ASN A 149 0.13 8.18 8.21
C ASN A 149 0.18 8.95 6.88
N LEU A 150 0.12 8.25 5.76
CA LEU A 150 0.22 8.88 4.44
C LEU A 150 -0.89 9.93 4.26
N ASP A 151 -0.50 11.17 4.01
CA ASP A 151 -1.42 12.21 3.53
C ASP A 151 -1.69 11.98 2.04
N ILE A 152 -2.75 11.23 1.78
CA ILE A 152 -3.16 10.83 0.43
C ILE A 152 -3.42 12.05 -0.45
N ASN A 153 -4.16 13.04 0.07
CA ASN A 153 -4.55 14.20 -0.72
C ASN A 153 -3.33 15.02 -1.12
N LYS A 154 -2.44 15.29 -0.17
CA LYS A 154 -1.20 16.04 -0.43
C LYS A 154 -0.31 15.27 -1.42
N THR A 155 -0.14 13.96 -1.23
CA THR A 155 0.74 13.15 -2.09
C THR A 155 0.22 13.12 -3.53
N VAL A 156 -1.08 12.90 -3.73
CA VAL A 156 -1.68 12.88 -5.07
C VAL A 156 -1.70 14.28 -5.71
N SER A 157 -1.95 15.34 -4.93
CA SER A 157 -1.87 16.73 -5.43
C SER A 157 -0.46 17.06 -5.90
N ASN A 158 0.58 16.72 -5.15
CA ASN A 158 1.97 16.93 -5.55
C ASN A 158 2.30 16.21 -6.86
N LEU A 159 1.84 14.95 -7.02
CA LEU A 159 2.01 14.22 -8.29
C LEU A 159 1.30 14.92 -9.46
N LYS A 160 0.11 15.47 -9.22
CA LYS A 160 -0.67 16.19 -10.23
C LYS A 160 0.02 17.49 -10.66
N GLU A 161 0.56 18.25 -9.72
CA GLU A 161 1.28 19.51 -9.96
C GLU A 161 2.51 19.30 -10.86
N VAL A 162 3.23 18.21 -10.69
CA VAL A 162 4.40 17.88 -11.53
C VAL A 162 4.04 17.06 -12.78
N HIS A 163 2.76 16.96 -13.13
CA HIS A 163 2.25 16.14 -14.25
C HIS A 163 2.70 14.67 -14.17
N GLY A 164 2.85 14.15 -12.95
CA GLY A 164 3.36 12.83 -12.66
C GLY A 164 2.31 11.71 -12.62
N LEU A 165 1.02 12.04 -12.78
CA LEU A 165 -0.03 11.02 -12.82
C LEU A 165 0.01 10.23 -14.12
N PRO A 166 -0.19 8.90 -14.10
CA PRO A 166 -0.31 8.11 -15.31
C PRO A 166 -1.59 8.51 -16.08
N ASN A 167 -1.57 8.44 -17.41
CA ASN A 167 -2.77 8.69 -18.20
C ASN A 167 -3.55 7.40 -18.40
N LEU A 168 -4.66 7.24 -17.69
CA LEU A 168 -5.50 6.04 -17.70
C LEU A 168 -6.90 6.28 -18.26
N GLN A 169 -7.17 7.42 -18.92
CA GLN A 169 -8.49 7.79 -19.44
C GLN A 169 -9.08 6.79 -20.45
N ASN A 170 -8.22 6.03 -21.15
CA ASN A 170 -8.64 5.02 -22.13
C ASN A 170 -8.67 3.61 -21.55
N ILE A 171 -8.54 3.45 -20.22
CA ILE A 171 -8.57 2.15 -19.54
C ILE A 171 -9.99 1.87 -19.05
N ASN A 172 -10.55 0.74 -19.47
CA ASN A 172 -11.89 0.33 -19.11
C ASN A 172 -11.97 -0.31 -17.72
N ASN A 173 -10.98 -1.15 -17.37
CA ASN A 173 -10.90 -1.76 -16.04
C ASN A 173 -9.44 -1.95 -15.63
N ILE A 174 -9.19 -1.82 -14.34
CA ILE A 174 -7.94 -2.23 -13.72
C ILE A 174 -8.22 -3.21 -12.58
N TYR A 175 -7.48 -4.31 -12.56
CA TYR A 175 -7.56 -5.37 -11.54
C TYR A 175 -6.23 -5.43 -10.80
N LEU A 176 -6.25 -5.19 -9.51
CA LEU A 176 -5.08 -5.10 -8.65
C LEU A 176 -5.04 -6.32 -7.74
N TYR A 177 -4.12 -7.22 -8.01
CA TYR A 177 -3.82 -8.40 -7.22
C TYR A 177 -2.61 -8.12 -6.32
N SER A 178 -2.58 -8.75 -5.15
CA SER A 178 -1.43 -8.76 -4.24
C SER A 178 -1.08 -7.41 -3.60
N VAL A 179 -1.95 -6.41 -3.64
CA VAL A 179 -1.72 -5.11 -2.98
C VAL A 179 -1.55 -5.33 -1.47
N GLY A 180 -0.45 -4.80 -0.92
CA GLY A 180 -0.06 -4.99 0.47
C GLY A 180 0.60 -6.35 0.77
N GLN A 181 0.71 -7.26 -0.22
CA GLN A 181 1.40 -8.54 -0.05
C GLN A 181 2.89 -8.39 -0.33
N VAL A 182 3.66 -8.19 0.72
CA VAL A 182 5.11 -8.07 0.65
C VAL A 182 5.79 -9.23 1.36
N ALA A 183 6.98 -9.58 0.92
CA ALA A 183 7.76 -10.63 1.56
C ALA A 183 8.17 -10.23 2.99
N SER A 184 8.03 -11.15 3.94
CA SER A 184 8.42 -10.90 5.34
C SER A 184 9.92 -10.63 5.52
N SER A 185 10.75 -11.13 4.59
CA SER A 185 12.17 -10.81 4.50
C SER A 185 12.46 -9.39 4.03
N TYR A 186 11.48 -8.73 3.38
CA TYR A 186 11.58 -7.36 2.93
C TYR A 186 11.11 -6.40 4.03
N GLN A 187 9.83 -6.47 4.38
CA GLN A 187 9.25 -5.63 5.45
C GLN A 187 7.88 -6.20 5.88
N LYS A 188 7.42 -5.83 7.07
CA LYS A 188 6.03 -6.08 7.49
C LYS A 188 5.21 -4.82 7.28
N LEU A 189 4.04 -4.96 6.65
CA LEU A 189 3.03 -3.92 6.59
C LEU A 189 1.93 -4.21 7.59
N SER A 190 1.49 -3.19 8.32
CA SER A 190 0.32 -3.28 9.19
C SER A 190 -0.97 -3.34 8.37
N THR A 191 -2.04 -3.86 8.93
CA THR A 191 -3.38 -3.83 8.31
C THR A 191 -3.79 -2.40 7.97
N THR A 192 -3.48 -1.43 8.86
CA THR A 192 -3.74 -0.01 8.62
C THR A 192 -2.98 0.52 7.40
N SER A 193 -1.70 0.14 7.24
CA SER A 193 -0.91 0.54 6.08
C SER A 193 -1.42 -0.05 4.78
N ILE A 194 -1.82 -1.31 4.79
CA ILE A 194 -2.44 -1.96 3.62
C ILE A 194 -3.75 -1.27 3.24
N HIS A 195 -4.58 -0.93 4.23
CA HIS A 195 -5.83 -0.20 3.97
C HIS A 195 -5.55 1.19 3.38
N LYS A 196 -4.61 1.91 3.98
CA LYS A 196 -4.19 3.24 3.53
C LYS A 196 -3.59 3.22 2.13
N GLU A 197 -2.85 2.19 1.81
CA GLU A 197 -2.31 1.97 0.46
C GLU A 197 -3.42 1.73 -0.57
N LYS A 198 -4.43 0.91 -0.26
CA LYS A 198 -5.59 0.71 -1.14
C LYS A 198 -6.38 2.01 -1.35
N GLU A 199 -6.56 2.84 -0.31
CA GLU A 199 -7.16 4.17 -0.42
C GLU A 199 -6.33 5.09 -1.33
N PHE A 200 -5.01 5.12 -1.11
CA PHE A 200 -4.08 5.91 -1.91
C PHE A 200 -4.12 5.50 -3.39
N LEU A 201 -4.03 4.21 -3.69
CA LEU A 201 -4.11 3.70 -5.06
C LEU A 201 -5.45 4.04 -5.71
N THR A 202 -6.56 3.93 -4.97
CA THR A 202 -7.88 4.36 -5.47
C THR A 202 -7.86 5.83 -5.88
N LYS A 203 -7.37 6.70 -5.00
CA LYS A 203 -7.31 8.15 -5.28
C LYS A 203 -6.39 8.46 -6.46
N LEU A 204 -5.20 7.83 -6.49
CA LEU A 204 -4.24 7.97 -7.59
C LEU A 204 -4.85 7.60 -8.93
N LEU A 205 -5.51 6.44 -9.04
CA LEU A 205 -6.10 5.94 -10.27
C LEU A 205 -7.29 6.80 -10.73
N VAL A 206 -8.12 7.27 -9.79
CA VAL A 206 -9.22 8.18 -10.10
C VAL A 206 -8.69 9.52 -10.67
N GLU A 207 -7.71 10.12 -10.03
CA GLU A 207 -7.08 11.37 -10.51
C GLU A 207 -6.31 11.16 -11.83
N SER A 208 -5.94 9.92 -12.14
CA SER A 208 -5.34 9.51 -13.42
C SER A 208 -6.37 9.32 -14.54
N GLY A 209 -7.66 9.56 -14.27
CA GLY A 209 -8.75 9.54 -15.26
C GLY A 209 -9.60 8.27 -15.27
N MET A 210 -9.46 7.38 -14.29
CA MET A 210 -10.31 6.18 -14.18
C MET A 210 -11.62 6.47 -13.43
N ASN A 211 -12.68 5.77 -13.83
CA ASN A 211 -13.88 5.69 -13.00
C ASN A 211 -13.63 4.76 -11.81
N LYS A 212 -14.01 5.18 -10.60
CA LYS A 212 -13.85 4.42 -9.36
C LYS A 212 -14.44 3.01 -9.45
N ASP A 213 -15.60 2.84 -10.10
CA ASP A 213 -16.28 1.55 -10.26
C ASP A 213 -15.55 0.57 -11.20
N LYS A 214 -14.49 1.03 -11.83
CA LYS A 214 -13.63 0.24 -12.74
C LYS A 214 -12.29 -0.14 -12.12
N ILE A 215 -12.10 0.18 -10.84
CA ILE A 215 -10.92 -0.16 -10.05
C ILE A 215 -11.27 -1.33 -9.13
N HIS A 216 -10.64 -2.48 -9.35
CA HIS A 216 -10.96 -3.71 -8.65
C HIS A 216 -9.75 -4.20 -7.85
N PHE A 217 -9.83 -4.16 -6.53
CA PHE A 217 -8.89 -4.85 -5.66
C PHE A 217 -9.36 -6.29 -5.50
N VAL A 218 -8.54 -7.22 -5.92
CA VAL A 218 -8.87 -8.64 -5.90
C VAL A 218 -8.04 -9.32 -4.82
N ASP A 219 -8.72 -9.86 -3.82
CA ASP A 219 -8.06 -10.62 -2.77
C ASP A 219 -7.55 -11.94 -3.36
N SER A 220 -6.28 -12.20 -3.14
CA SER A 220 -5.60 -13.41 -3.60
C SER A 220 -4.63 -13.90 -2.53
N ASN A 221 -4.46 -15.21 -2.45
CA ASN A 221 -3.41 -15.77 -1.62
C ASN A 221 -2.13 -15.92 -2.44
N PRO A 222 -0.96 -15.60 -1.87
CA PRO A 222 0.30 -15.88 -2.54
C PRO A 222 0.52 -17.39 -2.65
N ILE A 223 1.18 -17.83 -3.71
CA ILE A 223 1.53 -19.27 -3.87
C ILE A 223 2.46 -19.75 -2.74
N SER A 224 3.27 -18.84 -2.21
CA SER A 224 4.29 -19.14 -1.22
C SER A 224 4.65 -17.88 -0.42
N ASN A 225 5.11 -18.07 0.81
CA ASN A 225 5.70 -17.00 1.63
C ASN A 225 7.13 -16.61 1.19
N LYS A 226 7.60 -17.13 0.05
CA LYS A 226 8.92 -16.78 -0.50
C LYS A 226 8.84 -15.53 -1.36
N ALA A 227 9.88 -14.70 -1.28
CA ALA A 227 10.08 -13.57 -2.19
C ALA A 227 10.63 -14.03 -3.54
N TYR A 228 10.42 -13.21 -4.57
CA TYR A 228 11.19 -13.33 -5.80
C TYR A 228 12.67 -13.05 -5.53
N LYS A 229 13.53 -13.70 -6.31
CA LYS A 229 14.96 -13.38 -6.34
C LYS A 229 15.20 -12.28 -7.37
N GLY A 230 15.93 -11.24 -7.02
CA GLY A 230 16.21 -10.13 -7.93
C GLY A 230 17.01 -9.01 -7.28
N PRO A 231 17.17 -7.88 -7.98
CA PRO A 231 17.77 -6.68 -7.42
C PRO A 231 17.06 -6.19 -6.17
N THR A 232 17.79 -5.51 -5.30
CA THR A 232 17.26 -5.00 -4.02
C THR A 232 16.24 -3.90 -4.25
N VAL A 233 15.16 -3.95 -3.47
CA VAL A 233 14.14 -2.90 -3.36
C VAL A 233 14.26 -2.26 -1.99
N SER A 234 14.31 -0.94 -1.93
CA SER A 234 14.36 -0.18 -0.67
C SER A 234 13.05 -0.29 0.09
N GLN A 235 13.13 -0.39 1.41
CA GLN A 235 11.95 -0.41 2.25
C GLN A 235 11.21 0.93 2.18
N VAL A 236 9.90 0.87 2.00
CA VAL A 236 9.04 2.06 2.06
C VAL A 236 8.82 2.46 3.51
N GLY A 237 8.36 3.70 3.70
CA GLY A 237 8.19 4.30 5.02
C GLY A 237 7.81 3.31 6.10
N LYS A 238 8.77 3.07 6.98
CA LYS A 238 8.61 2.09 8.05
C LYS A 238 7.38 2.45 8.83
N ASP A 239 6.37 1.60 8.74
CA ASP A 239 5.40 1.56 9.82
C ASP A 239 6.19 1.43 11.10
N LEU A 240 5.76 2.18 12.08
CA LEU A 240 6.32 2.06 13.40
C LEU A 240 6.41 0.56 13.71
N ASP A 241 7.64 0.07 13.87
CA ASP A 241 7.82 -1.32 14.30
C ASP A 241 7.30 -1.42 15.73
N TYR A 242 6.02 -1.76 15.86
CA TYR A 242 5.37 -1.93 17.15
C TYR A 242 6.00 -3.05 18.00
N ASN A 243 6.74 -4.00 17.35
CA ASN A 243 7.55 -4.98 18.04
C ASN A 243 8.79 -4.37 18.67
N ALA A 244 9.16 -3.16 18.30
CA ALA A 244 10.34 -2.47 18.78
C ALA A 244 10.08 -1.60 20.01
N VAL A 245 8.84 -1.51 20.49
CA VAL A 245 8.58 -0.86 21.77
C VAL A 245 8.96 -1.85 22.85
N SER A 246 10.09 -1.63 23.48
CA SER A 246 10.53 -2.42 24.63
C SER A 246 9.52 -2.28 25.76
N MET A 247 8.87 -3.38 26.15
CA MET A 247 7.98 -3.44 27.32
C MET A 247 8.74 -3.34 28.65
N VAL A 248 10.04 -3.13 28.60
CA VAL A 248 10.90 -3.10 29.79
C VAL A 248 11.02 -1.66 30.31
N SER A 249 10.54 -1.49 31.50
CA SER A 249 10.74 -0.36 32.37
C SER A 249 11.97 0.50 32.05
N ASN A 250 11.73 1.80 31.80
CA ASN A 250 12.71 2.90 31.86
C ASN A 250 14.04 2.72 31.09
N ASN A 251 14.13 1.84 30.11
CA ASN A 251 15.33 1.71 29.30
C ASN A 251 15.21 2.55 28.04
N TYR A 252 15.70 3.78 28.10
CA TYR A 252 15.71 4.72 26.98
C TYR A 252 16.93 4.55 26.06
N ASN A 253 17.69 3.46 26.18
CA ASN A 253 18.91 3.24 25.40
C ASN A 253 18.66 3.19 23.89
N ASP A 254 17.46 2.79 23.49
CA ASP A 254 17.06 2.66 22.09
C ASP A 254 16.29 3.87 21.52
N ILE A 255 16.25 5.00 22.24
CA ILE A 255 15.44 6.17 21.86
C ILE A 255 15.72 6.68 20.44
N LYS A 256 16.93 6.51 19.94
CA LYS A 256 17.30 6.90 18.56
C LYS A 256 16.67 6.01 17.50
N SER A 257 16.45 4.76 17.79
CA SER A 257 15.92 3.77 16.83
C SER A 257 14.46 3.41 17.04
N LYS A 258 13.91 3.63 18.25
CA LYS A 258 12.59 3.14 18.66
C LYS A 258 11.80 4.18 19.43
N TYR A 259 10.47 3.96 19.48
CA TYR A 259 9.62 4.60 20.47
C TYR A 259 9.84 3.93 21.83
N CYS A 260 10.18 4.74 22.83
CA CYS A 260 10.40 4.25 24.18
C CYS A 260 9.17 4.53 25.04
N LEU A 261 8.66 3.51 25.73
CA LEU A 261 7.56 3.65 26.67
C LEU A 261 8.01 4.47 27.87
N THR A 262 7.19 5.44 28.25
CA THR A 262 7.41 6.23 29.47
C THR A 262 6.88 5.53 30.73
N GLY A 263 6.06 4.49 30.57
CA GLY A 263 5.34 3.85 31.67
C GLY A 263 4.25 4.74 32.29
N LEU A 264 3.94 5.87 31.63
CA LEU A 264 2.87 6.78 32.06
C LEU A 264 1.51 6.22 31.61
N GLU A 265 0.56 6.15 32.51
CA GLU A 265 -0.78 5.62 32.30
C GLU A 265 -1.82 6.72 32.43
N PHE A 266 -2.88 6.61 31.64
CA PHE A 266 -3.97 7.59 31.62
C PHE A 266 -5.31 6.95 31.91
N GLU A 267 -6.19 7.72 32.52
CA GLU A 267 -7.58 7.33 32.68
C GLU A 267 -8.28 7.13 31.31
N LYS A 268 -9.32 6.31 31.35
CA LYS A 268 -10.17 6.09 30.17
C LYS A 268 -10.81 7.42 29.74
N ASN A 269 -10.74 7.71 28.44
CA ASN A 269 -11.29 8.91 27.82
C ASN A 269 -10.78 10.24 28.43
N SER A 270 -9.62 10.22 29.07
CA SER A 270 -9.02 11.37 29.74
C SER A 270 -7.53 11.51 29.38
N SER A 271 -7.02 12.72 29.52
CA SER A 271 -5.60 13.04 29.53
C SER A 271 -5.02 13.17 30.94
N GLN A 272 -5.76 12.77 31.97
CA GLN A 272 -5.29 12.74 33.36
C GLN A 272 -4.37 11.55 33.60
N LEU A 273 -3.19 11.84 34.15
CA LEU A 273 -2.19 10.83 34.54
C LEU A 273 -2.63 10.08 35.80
N LEU A 274 -2.53 8.75 35.77
CA LEU A 274 -2.78 7.87 36.91
C LEU A 274 -1.55 7.72 37.82
N ASN A 275 -0.35 7.90 37.30
CA ASN A 275 0.91 7.66 38.01
C ASN A 275 1.89 8.83 37.79
N PRO A 276 1.57 10.06 38.26
CA PRO A 276 2.37 11.26 38.00
C PRO A 276 3.78 11.20 38.61
N GLU A 277 4.03 10.32 39.56
CA GLU A 277 5.35 10.09 40.16
C GLU A 277 6.37 9.55 39.15
N LYS A 278 5.92 8.79 38.17
CA LYS A 278 6.79 8.27 37.09
C LYS A 278 7.35 9.38 36.17
N LEU A 279 6.74 10.56 36.17
CA LEU A 279 7.28 11.73 35.44
C LEU A 279 8.68 12.14 35.90
N ASN A 280 9.05 11.86 37.14
CA ASN A 280 10.39 12.21 37.67
C ASN A 280 11.49 11.48 36.89
N SER A 281 11.32 10.19 36.61
CA SER A 281 12.30 9.42 35.83
C SER A 281 12.38 9.88 34.39
N VAL A 282 11.22 10.20 33.79
CA VAL A 282 11.16 10.74 32.43
C VAL A 282 11.85 12.10 32.34
N ALA A 283 11.59 13.00 33.31
CA ALA A 283 12.22 14.32 33.38
C ALA A 283 13.73 14.23 33.54
N SER A 284 14.22 13.36 34.45
CA SER A 284 15.66 13.12 34.63
C SER A 284 16.32 12.63 33.35
N PHE A 285 15.68 11.68 32.65
CA PHE A 285 16.18 11.19 31.38
C PHE A 285 16.24 12.30 30.32
N VAL A 286 15.14 13.03 30.10
CA VAL A 286 15.07 14.07 29.06
C VAL A 286 16.09 15.18 29.33
N SER A 287 16.26 15.58 30.58
CA SER A 287 17.25 16.60 30.97
C SER A 287 18.68 16.17 30.68
N SER A 288 19.01 14.89 30.88
CA SER A 288 20.37 14.35 30.65
C SER A 288 20.62 13.91 29.21
N TYR A 289 19.57 13.79 28.38
CA TYR A 289 19.71 13.37 27.00
C TYR A 289 20.38 14.44 26.14
N GLU A 290 21.42 14.09 25.37
CA GLU A 290 22.17 15.06 24.54
C GLU A 290 21.39 15.59 23.34
N GLY A 291 20.41 14.81 22.84
CA GLY A 291 19.54 15.20 21.72
C GLY A 291 18.27 15.92 22.14
N THR A 292 17.35 16.03 21.22
CA THR A 292 15.97 16.50 21.44
C THR A 292 14.99 15.36 21.24
N ILE A 293 13.86 15.40 21.94
CA ILE A 293 12.86 14.35 21.88
C ILE A 293 11.57 14.80 21.20
N ALA A 294 10.85 13.84 20.68
CA ALA A 294 9.45 13.94 20.30
C ALA A 294 8.58 13.13 21.27
N ILE A 295 7.45 13.69 21.68
CA ILE A 295 6.49 13.09 22.61
C ILE A 295 5.23 12.72 21.83
N PHE A 296 4.77 11.48 21.95
CA PHE A 296 3.61 10.97 21.26
C PHE A 296 2.63 10.32 22.26
N GLY A 297 1.40 10.79 22.26
CA GLY A 297 0.34 10.15 23.04
C GLY A 297 -0.41 9.10 22.25
N THR A 298 -0.85 8.05 22.96
CA THR A 298 -1.59 6.95 22.38
C THR A 298 -2.94 6.73 23.09
N THR A 299 -3.87 6.08 22.40
CA THR A 299 -5.21 5.74 22.89
C THR A 299 -5.50 4.27 22.62
N ALA A 300 -6.44 3.69 23.35
CA ALA A 300 -7.07 2.44 22.98
C ALA A 300 -8.12 2.68 21.90
N TYR A 301 -8.42 1.65 21.11
CA TYR A 301 -9.45 1.68 20.07
C TYR A 301 -10.73 0.98 20.54
N ASP A 302 -11.81 1.72 20.71
CA ASP A 302 -13.08 1.19 21.22
C ASP A 302 -14.15 0.93 20.13
N LYS A 303 -13.80 1.08 18.84
CA LYS A 303 -14.70 0.94 17.67
C LYS A 303 -15.87 1.94 17.59
N THR A 304 -16.13 2.69 18.65
CA THR A 304 -17.27 3.62 18.71
C THR A 304 -16.85 5.08 18.63
N THR A 305 -15.58 5.35 18.93
CA THR A 305 -15.00 6.70 18.91
C THR A 305 -14.39 7.01 17.55
N SER A 306 -14.66 8.20 16.99
CA SER A 306 -14.07 8.62 15.73
C SER A 306 -12.55 8.76 15.81
N ASP A 307 -11.86 8.50 14.69
CA ASP A 307 -10.41 8.63 14.57
C ASP A 307 -9.92 10.03 14.97
N GLU A 308 -10.67 11.07 14.61
CA GLU A 308 -10.35 12.47 14.97
C GLU A 308 -10.34 12.67 16.49
N ARG A 309 -11.32 12.10 17.19
CA ARG A 309 -11.40 12.18 18.65
C ARG A 309 -10.27 11.41 19.31
N LEU A 310 -9.93 10.23 18.81
CA LEU A 310 -8.80 9.44 19.30
C LEU A 310 -7.46 10.15 19.04
N GLN A 311 -7.31 10.75 17.86
CA GLN A 311 -6.15 11.56 17.53
C GLN A 311 -6.01 12.76 18.47
N LYS A 312 -7.09 13.47 18.72
CA LYS A 312 -7.14 14.61 19.66
C LYS A 312 -6.77 14.19 21.07
N LEU A 313 -7.39 13.12 21.58
CA LEU A 313 -7.11 12.60 22.94
C LEU A 313 -5.64 12.16 23.09
N GLY A 314 -5.07 11.50 22.08
CA GLY A 314 -3.66 11.16 22.09
C GLY A 314 -2.77 12.41 22.15
N TYR A 315 -3.09 13.43 21.38
CA TYR A 315 -2.37 14.70 21.42
C TYR A 315 -2.47 15.39 22.79
N GLU A 316 -3.65 15.42 23.41
CA GLU A 316 -3.88 16.00 24.74
C GLU A 316 -3.05 15.29 25.81
N ARG A 317 -2.89 13.95 25.74
CA ARG A 317 -2.02 13.18 26.63
C ARG A 317 -0.54 13.56 26.46
N ALA A 318 -0.08 13.66 25.21
CA ALA A 318 1.28 14.09 24.93
C ALA A 318 1.54 15.51 25.43
N LEU A 319 0.56 16.41 25.29
CA LEU A 319 0.64 17.78 25.77
C LEU A 319 0.67 17.87 27.32
N THR A 320 -0.12 17.05 28.01
CA THR A 320 -0.09 16.91 29.46
C THR A 320 1.31 16.53 29.95
N VAL A 321 1.92 15.51 29.31
CA VAL A 321 3.29 15.10 29.65
C VAL A 321 4.30 16.21 29.39
N LYS A 322 4.23 16.85 28.21
CA LYS A 322 5.11 18.02 27.92
C LYS A 322 5.03 19.07 29.01
N ASN A 323 3.82 19.51 29.36
CA ASN A 323 3.63 20.56 30.37
C ASN A 323 4.18 20.15 31.73
N SER A 324 3.92 18.90 32.14
CA SER A 324 4.43 18.38 33.39
C SER A 324 5.95 18.23 33.42
N LEU A 325 6.59 17.94 32.27
CA LEU A 325 8.05 17.92 32.15
C LEU A 325 8.64 19.33 32.30
N LEU A 326 8.01 20.35 31.69
CA LEU A 326 8.41 21.75 31.83
C LEU A 326 8.26 22.24 33.29
N GLU A 327 7.16 21.88 33.96
CA GLU A 327 6.96 22.17 35.40
C GLU A 327 8.02 21.53 36.29
N LYS A 328 8.61 20.41 35.86
CA LYS A 328 9.72 19.73 36.53
C LYS A 328 11.11 20.26 36.14
N GLY A 329 11.17 21.36 35.38
CA GLY A 329 12.41 22.03 35.02
C GLY A 329 13.13 21.47 33.80
N VAL A 330 12.48 20.65 32.98
CA VAL A 330 13.05 20.25 31.69
C VAL A 330 13.11 21.45 30.76
N ASP A 331 14.26 21.68 30.12
CA ASP A 331 14.45 22.76 29.17
C ASP A 331 13.49 22.59 27.97
N PRO A 332 12.68 23.62 27.64
CA PRO A 332 11.76 23.58 26.49
C PRO A 332 12.43 23.19 25.17
N THR A 333 13.70 23.52 24.98
CA THR A 333 14.46 23.20 23.76
C THR A 333 14.73 21.70 23.61
N LYS A 334 14.61 20.92 24.68
CA LYS A 334 14.73 19.45 24.64
C LYS A 334 13.52 18.75 24.01
N ILE A 335 12.38 19.45 23.89
CA ILE A 335 11.15 18.87 23.39
C ILE A 335 10.80 19.52 22.03
N ASN A 336 11.23 18.88 20.96
CA ASN A 336 11.07 19.40 19.60
C ASN A 336 9.66 19.17 19.02
N LYS A 337 8.99 18.07 19.41
CA LYS A 337 7.70 17.71 18.81
C LYS A 337 6.76 17.12 19.85
N VAL A 338 5.48 17.48 19.72
CA VAL A 338 4.36 16.84 20.43
C VAL A 338 3.33 16.42 19.40
N SER A 339 2.90 15.17 19.46
CA SER A 339 1.99 14.61 18.47
C SER A 339 1.17 13.46 19.06
N SER A 340 0.30 12.88 18.25
CA SER A 340 -0.48 11.70 18.59
C SER A 340 -0.14 10.54 17.66
N LEU A 341 -0.13 9.33 18.18
CA LEU A 341 -0.16 8.08 17.43
C LEU A 341 -1.57 7.48 17.40
N SER A 342 -2.57 8.16 18.00
CA SER A 342 -3.94 7.68 18.08
C SER A 342 -4.01 6.28 18.71
N TYR A 343 -4.83 5.40 18.17
CA TYR A 343 -5.01 4.01 18.64
C TYR A 343 -4.00 3.02 18.05
N LYS A 344 -2.87 3.48 17.55
CA LYS A 344 -1.83 2.56 17.09
C LYS A 344 -1.37 1.70 18.25
N ASN A 345 -1.64 0.42 18.12
CA ASN A 345 -1.34 -0.57 19.15
C ASN A 345 0.17 -0.80 19.27
N LEU A 346 0.77 -0.20 20.29
CA LEU A 346 2.21 -0.30 20.55
C LEU A 346 2.62 -1.64 21.18
N TYR A 347 1.67 -2.43 21.66
CA TYR A 347 1.91 -3.71 22.34
C TYR A 347 1.62 -4.92 21.47
N HIS A 348 1.29 -4.75 20.18
CA HIS A 348 0.95 -5.83 19.24
C HIS A 348 -0.21 -6.72 19.65
N LYS A 349 -1.02 -6.25 20.56
CA LYS A 349 -2.23 -6.93 20.97
C LYS A 349 -3.38 -6.00 20.70
N ASP A 350 -4.31 -6.45 19.89
CA ASP A 350 -5.55 -5.73 19.70
C ASP A 350 -6.35 -5.77 20.99
N GLU A 351 -6.97 -4.66 21.33
CA GLU A 351 -7.94 -4.58 22.44
C GLU A 351 -9.17 -5.45 22.17
N TRP A 352 -9.37 -5.83 20.91
CA TRP A 352 -10.48 -6.65 20.47
C TRP A 352 -10.02 -8.04 20.06
N ASN A 353 -10.67 -9.07 20.62
CA ASN A 353 -10.50 -10.46 20.25
C ASN A 353 -11.85 -11.15 20.12
N GLU A 354 -11.86 -12.47 19.92
CA GLU A 354 -13.10 -13.27 19.82
C GLU A 354 -14.00 -13.20 21.07
N GLN A 355 -13.43 -12.86 22.23
CA GLN A 355 -14.12 -12.71 23.51
C GLN A 355 -14.62 -11.27 23.74
N GLY A 356 -14.31 -10.33 22.83
CA GLY A 356 -14.72 -8.95 22.90
C GLY A 356 -13.59 -7.98 23.24
N PHE A 357 -13.94 -6.84 23.89
CA PHE A 357 -13.00 -5.78 24.26
C PHE A 357 -12.19 -6.16 25.50
N ASN A 358 -10.87 -6.09 25.40
CA ASN A 358 -9.93 -6.39 26.49
C ASN A 358 -9.43 -5.09 27.14
N GLU A 359 -9.96 -4.76 28.31
CA GLU A 359 -9.62 -3.54 29.05
C GLU A 359 -8.17 -3.54 29.54
N GLU A 360 -7.57 -4.69 29.88
CA GLU A 360 -6.18 -4.76 30.32
C GLU A 360 -5.22 -4.36 29.20
N ILE A 361 -5.47 -4.82 27.97
CA ILE A 361 -4.71 -4.39 26.80
C ILE A 361 -4.97 -2.92 26.48
N ALA A 362 -6.24 -2.50 26.55
CA ALA A 362 -6.63 -1.12 26.31
C ALA A 362 -5.94 -0.15 27.28
N LYS A 363 -5.79 -0.54 28.56
CA LYS A 363 -5.06 0.23 29.56
C LYS A 363 -3.59 0.42 29.18
N LEU A 364 -2.92 -0.64 28.72
CA LEU A 364 -1.53 -0.56 28.25
C LEU A 364 -1.38 0.35 27.01
N ASN A 365 -2.40 0.40 26.14
CA ASN A 365 -2.38 1.25 24.95
C ASN A 365 -2.71 2.72 25.24
N ARG A 366 -3.20 3.06 26.43
CA ARG A 366 -3.44 4.44 26.89
C ARG A 366 -2.19 4.99 27.57
N THR A 367 -1.19 5.36 26.80
CA THR A 367 0.12 5.79 27.31
C THR A 367 0.73 6.94 26.50
N VAL A 368 1.93 7.32 26.86
CA VAL A 368 2.79 8.22 26.10
C VAL A 368 4.12 7.55 25.83
N VAL A 369 4.63 7.74 24.65
CA VAL A 369 5.97 7.29 24.25
C VAL A 369 6.83 8.46 23.83
N ILE A 370 8.13 8.32 23.94
CA ILE A 370 9.12 9.30 23.47
C ILE A 370 10.03 8.67 22.43
N LYS A 371 10.56 9.50 21.55
CA LYS A 371 11.56 9.12 20.55
C LYS A 371 12.55 10.28 20.36
N ASP A 372 13.77 9.99 19.89
CA ASP A 372 14.65 11.03 19.38
C ASP A 372 13.96 11.77 18.23
N SER A 373 14.02 13.09 18.22
CA SER A 373 13.26 13.91 17.27
C SER A 373 13.87 13.97 15.88
N LEU A 374 15.12 13.56 15.72
CA LEU A 374 15.87 13.56 14.46
C LEU A 374 15.87 12.18 13.79
N SER A 375 15.28 11.18 14.40
CA SER A 375 15.28 9.78 13.92
C SER A 375 13.93 9.29 13.36
#